data_61df14ee006b9c7894775aeb937e115f
#
_entry.id   61df14ee006b9c7894775aeb937e115f
#
_cell.length_a   1.000
_cell.length_b   1.000
_cell.length_c   1.000
_cell.angle_alpha   90.00
_cell.angle_beta   90.00
_cell.angle_gamma   90.00
#
_symmetry.space_group_name_H-M   'P 1'
#
loop_
_entity.id
_entity.type
_entity.pdbx_description
1 polymer ?
#
loop_
_entity_poly.entity_id
_entity_poly.type
_entity_poly.pdbx_seq_one_letter_code
_entity_poly.pdbx_strand_id
1 'polypeptide(L)'
;MDEFELIKNYFRKLTTKNPGALNLNDDVFFDKKYKIVLSIDTYNEGVHYVNFKNPELVIKKVIRSSISDLICKGVKPKYFLLSATGNKKHFNKKNLKLISKSINEEQKKYNILLSGGDTSVSKISSFTVVSLGISKKIVRRNNVKKYDDIYVTGNLGDSFIGLSILKKKININNKFNNYFIRKYFLPDLPIILHKYLIKIANSSIDISDGLFADLNKLINNQKIGYLIYLDKIPLSKNLNNYLKKNHEESLNFISKGDDYQVLFTSSKKNRSYIKRLAKRINLKITKIGTTTNIYKQRKIISHKSHLKSLIYQGYSHKF
;
A
#
# COMPACT_ATOMS: atom_id res chain seq x y z
N MET A 1 -8.69 -21.78 2.07
CA MET A 1 -8.47 -20.92 3.25
C MET A 1 -7.84 -19.63 2.73
N ASP A 2 -8.27 -18.47 3.21
CA ASP A 2 -7.60 -17.23 2.87
C ASP A 2 -6.46 -16.92 3.87
N GLU A 3 -5.62 -15.93 3.53
CA GLU A 3 -4.47 -15.53 4.33
C GLU A 3 -4.86 -15.14 5.77
N PHE A 4 -5.96 -14.42 5.95
CA PHE A 4 -6.39 -13.95 7.27
C PHE A 4 -6.90 -15.09 8.16
N GLU A 5 -7.59 -16.06 7.57
CA GLU A 5 -8.00 -17.29 8.24
C GLU A 5 -6.78 -18.11 8.69
N LEU A 6 -5.79 -18.23 7.80
CA LEU A 6 -4.53 -18.91 8.09
C LEU A 6 -3.81 -18.25 9.27
N ILE A 7 -3.58 -16.94 9.23
CA ILE A 7 -2.92 -16.19 10.31
C ILE A 7 -3.71 -16.33 11.61
N LYS A 8 -5.03 -16.14 11.58
CA LYS A 8 -5.89 -16.19 12.76
C LYS A 8 -5.88 -17.57 13.43
N ASN A 9 -5.98 -18.63 12.64
CA ASN A 9 -6.20 -19.98 13.15
C ASN A 9 -4.89 -20.65 13.59
N TYR A 10 -3.77 -20.38 12.91
CA TYR A 10 -2.52 -21.11 13.12
C TYR A 10 -1.43 -20.28 13.79
N PHE A 11 -1.27 -18.99 13.45
CA PHE A 11 -0.10 -18.22 13.90
C PHE A 11 -0.37 -17.24 15.04
N ARG A 12 -1.58 -16.65 15.11
CA ARG A 12 -1.87 -15.60 16.11
C ARG A 12 -1.59 -16.04 17.55
N LYS A 13 -1.94 -17.28 17.91
CA LYS A 13 -1.73 -17.81 19.25
C LYS A 13 -0.26 -17.90 19.64
N LEU A 14 0.64 -18.05 18.68
CA LEU A 14 2.08 -18.14 18.92
C LEU A 14 2.69 -16.79 19.34
N THR A 15 1.99 -15.69 19.12
CA THR A 15 2.49 -14.34 19.41
C THR A 15 2.02 -13.76 20.75
N THR A 16 1.32 -14.53 21.57
CA THR A 16 0.71 -14.05 22.83
C THR A 16 1.73 -13.48 23.82
N LYS A 17 2.97 -13.99 23.84
CA LYS A 17 4.07 -13.49 24.68
C LYS A 17 4.89 -12.37 24.02
N ASN A 18 4.55 -11.98 22.80
CA ASN A 18 5.26 -10.95 22.04
C ASN A 18 4.36 -9.74 21.73
N PRO A 19 4.29 -8.74 22.61
CA PRO A 19 3.43 -7.57 22.41
C PRO A 19 3.82 -6.75 21.17
N GLY A 20 5.07 -6.85 20.72
CA GLY A 20 5.55 -6.19 19.50
C GLY A 20 4.98 -6.76 18.21
N ALA A 21 4.54 -8.00 18.22
CA ALA A 21 3.87 -8.63 17.08
C ALA A 21 2.45 -8.09 16.82
N LEU A 22 1.89 -7.26 17.72
CA LEU A 22 0.61 -6.59 17.59
C LEU A 22 -0.55 -7.57 17.28
N ASN A 23 -0.47 -8.81 17.77
CA ASN A 23 -1.37 -9.94 17.50
C ASN A 23 -1.44 -10.31 16.00
N LEU A 24 -0.40 -10.09 15.23
CA LEU A 24 -0.36 -10.22 13.76
C LEU A 24 -1.54 -9.50 13.07
N ASN A 25 -1.83 -8.31 13.53
CA ASN A 25 -2.99 -7.53 13.09
C ASN A 25 -2.62 -6.09 12.71
N ASP A 26 -1.38 -5.90 12.32
CA ASP A 26 -0.83 -4.64 11.84
C ASP A 26 0.16 -4.92 10.71
N ASP A 27 0.60 -3.90 9.97
CA ASP A 27 1.52 -4.03 8.84
C ASP A 27 2.98 -4.21 9.31
N VAL A 28 3.23 -3.98 10.61
CA VAL A 28 4.59 -3.98 11.14
C VAL A 28 4.68 -4.69 12.50
N PHE A 29 5.85 -5.23 12.78
CA PHE A 29 6.31 -5.50 14.13
C PHE A 29 6.81 -4.19 14.77
N PHE A 30 6.48 -3.97 16.06
CA PHE A 30 6.94 -2.80 16.80
C PHE A 30 7.50 -3.14 18.17
N ASP A 31 8.81 -3.16 18.33
CA ASP A 31 9.45 -3.23 19.64
C ASP A 31 9.53 -1.83 20.26
N LYS A 32 8.67 -1.59 21.25
CA LYS A 32 8.60 -0.31 21.95
C LYS A 32 9.86 -0.03 22.81
N LYS A 33 10.48 -1.08 23.36
CA LYS A 33 11.69 -0.98 24.22
C LYS A 33 12.88 -0.52 23.40
N TYR A 34 13.14 -1.20 22.30
CA TYR A 34 14.26 -0.89 21.41
C TYR A 34 13.90 0.11 20.31
N LYS A 35 12.64 0.54 20.25
CA LYS A 35 12.11 1.50 19.25
C LYS A 35 12.24 1.00 17.81
N ILE A 36 12.32 -0.29 17.62
CA ILE A 36 12.48 -0.94 16.33
C ILE A 36 11.10 -1.16 15.70
N VAL A 37 10.98 -0.81 14.42
CA VAL A 37 9.80 -1.08 13.59
C VAL A 37 10.26 -1.85 12.36
N LEU A 38 9.66 -3.03 12.14
CA LEU A 38 9.98 -3.92 11.01
C LEU A 38 8.74 -4.27 10.23
N SER A 39 8.89 -4.38 8.92
CA SER A 39 7.95 -5.05 8.02
C SER A 39 8.71 -6.09 7.20
N ILE A 40 8.03 -7.14 6.77
CA ILE A 40 8.58 -8.17 5.89
C ILE A 40 7.55 -8.55 4.82
N ASP A 41 7.97 -8.50 3.56
CA ASP A 41 7.15 -8.84 2.40
C ASP A 41 7.90 -9.71 1.42
N THR A 42 7.19 -10.64 0.80
CA THR A 42 7.73 -11.51 -0.25
C THR A 42 7.00 -11.26 -1.56
N TYR A 43 7.75 -11.09 -2.63
CA TYR A 43 7.25 -10.78 -3.97
C TYR A 43 7.68 -11.87 -4.95
N ASN A 44 6.70 -12.56 -5.52
CA ASN A 44 6.90 -13.68 -6.43
C ASN A 44 6.55 -13.30 -7.87
N GLU A 45 7.36 -13.76 -8.83
CA GLU A 45 7.07 -13.67 -10.25
C GLU A 45 5.75 -14.38 -10.59
N GLY A 46 4.95 -13.79 -11.47
CA GLY A 46 3.63 -14.28 -11.83
C GLY A 46 2.50 -13.91 -10.87
N VAL A 47 2.84 -13.51 -9.62
CA VAL A 47 1.89 -13.11 -8.58
C VAL A 47 1.94 -11.60 -8.35
N HIS A 48 3.06 -11.09 -7.80
CA HIS A 48 3.24 -9.69 -7.42
C HIS A 48 3.82 -8.81 -8.53
N TYR A 49 4.47 -9.45 -9.50
CA TYR A 49 4.88 -8.84 -10.76
C TYR A 49 4.76 -9.86 -11.88
N VAL A 50 4.42 -9.39 -13.09
CA VAL A 50 4.01 -10.27 -14.19
C VAL A 50 5.15 -11.18 -14.67
N ASN A 51 6.37 -10.62 -14.81
CA ASN A 51 7.58 -11.32 -15.21
C ASN A 51 8.82 -10.48 -14.88
N PHE A 52 10.01 -11.07 -15.03
CA PHE A 52 11.29 -10.45 -14.75
C PHE A 52 12.00 -9.83 -15.97
N LYS A 53 11.26 -9.42 -17.02
CA LYS A 53 11.83 -8.82 -18.25
C LYS A 53 12.49 -7.46 -18.00
N ASN A 54 12.00 -6.70 -17.01
CA ASN A 54 12.51 -5.38 -16.63
C ASN A 54 12.99 -5.43 -15.17
N PRO A 55 14.15 -6.08 -14.89
CA PRO A 55 14.61 -6.30 -13.53
C PRO A 55 14.78 -5.00 -12.74
N GLU A 56 15.18 -3.91 -13.41
CA GLU A 56 15.31 -2.59 -12.82
C GLU A 56 13.99 -2.03 -12.28
N LEU A 57 12.87 -2.29 -12.96
CA LEU A 57 11.55 -1.85 -12.52
C LEU A 57 11.00 -2.74 -11.41
N VAL A 58 11.21 -4.07 -11.54
CA VAL A 58 10.78 -5.04 -10.52
C VAL A 58 11.42 -4.73 -9.18
N ILE A 59 12.75 -4.52 -9.14
CA ILE A 59 13.48 -4.20 -7.91
C ILE A 59 12.98 -2.90 -7.28
N LYS A 60 12.72 -1.88 -8.08
CA LYS A 60 12.17 -0.62 -7.57
C LYS A 60 10.77 -0.81 -6.99
N LYS A 61 9.90 -1.59 -7.65
CA LYS A 61 8.57 -1.94 -7.11
C LYS A 61 8.71 -2.63 -5.75
N VAL A 62 9.49 -3.69 -5.69
CA VAL A 62 9.70 -4.52 -4.49
C VAL A 62 10.17 -3.68 -3.30
N ILE A 63 11.18 -2.81 -3.50
CA ILE A 63 11.67 -1.92 -2.44
C ILE A 63 10.59 -0.92 -2.02
N ARG A 64 9.92 -0.26 -2.98
CA ARG A 64 8.90 0.74 -2.68
C ARG A 64 7.71 0.15 -1.94
N SER A 65 7.21 -0.99 -2.40
CA SER A 65 6.10 -1.68 -1.75
C SER A 65 6.42 -1.99 -0.29
N SER A 66 7.59 -2.57 -0.03
CA SER A 66 7.97 -2.94 1.35
C SER A 66 8.17 -1.74 2.29
N ILE A 67 8.79 -0.64 1.83
CA ILE A 67 8.95 0.54 2.69
C ILE A 67 7.64 1.32 2.92
N SER A 68 6.59 1.06 2.12
CA SER A 68 5.27 1.65 2.28
C SER A 68 4.67 1.35 3.64
N ASP A 69 4.84 0.15 4.16
CA ASP A 69 4.37 -0.27 5.47
C ASP A 69 4.90 0.61 6.60
N LEU A 70 6.17 0.97 6.56
CA LEU A 70 6.74 1.85 7.58
C LEU A 70 6.20 3.27 7.44
N ILE A 71 6.10 3.75 6.20
CA ILE A 71 5.61 5.11 5.90
C ILE A 71 4.19 5.29 6.40
N CYS A 72 3.30 4.30 6.16
CA CYS A 72 1.92 4.37 6.60
C CYS A 72 1.76 4.28 8.14
N LYS A 73 2.80 3.85 8.85
CA LYS A 73 2.85 3.88 10.33
C LYS A 73 3.45 5.16 10.90
N GLY A 74 3.84 6.12 10.06
CA GLY A 74 4.53 7.34 10.49
C GLY A 74 5.99 7.10 10.86
N VAL A 75 6.61 6.09 10.27
CA VAL A 75 7.99 5.71 10.52
C VAL A 75 8.84 5.97 9.27
N LYS A 76 10.00 6.59 9.44
CA LYS A 76 10.98 6.75 8.36
C LYS A 76 11.70 5.42 8.13
N PRO A 77 11.59 4.80 6.95
CA PRO A 77 12.45 3.67 6.59
C PRO A 77 13.92 4.10 6.66
N LYS A 78 14.79 3.23 7.17
CA LYS A 78 16.21 3.54 7.35
C LYS A 78 17.11 2.46 6.74
N TYR A 79 16.80 1.21 7.01
CA TYR A 79 17.54 0.07 6.52
C TYR A 79 16.60 -0.93 5.83
N PHE A 80 17.15 -1.73 4.93
CA PHE A 80 16.45 -2.89 4.41
C PHE A 80 17.41 -4.05 4.17
N LEU A 81 16.89 -5.28 4.30
CA LEU A 81 17.56 -6.50 3.90
C LEU A 81 16.81 -7.07 2.70
N LEU A 82 17.53 -7.63 1.75
CA LEU A 82 16.96 -8.17 0.51
C LEU A 82 17.41 -9.61 0.32
N SER A 83 16.50 -10.56 0.48
CA SER A 83 16.72 -11.93 0.02
C SER A 83 16.18 -12.08 -1.40
N ALA A 84 16.92 -12.77 -2.26
CA ALA A 84 16.59 -12.96 -3.66
C ALA A 84 16.73 -14.42 -4.07
N THR A 85 15.73 -14.96 -4.75
CA THR A 85 15.81 -16.28 -5.36
C THR A 85 15.61 -16.21 -6.86
N GLY A 86 16.23 -17.11 -7.61
CA GLY A 86 16.09 -17.14 -9.06
C GLY A 86 17.07 -18.10 -9.70
N ASN A 87 17.22 -18.04 -11.01
CA ASN A 87 18.15 -18.89 -11.78
C ASN A 87 19.07 -18.05 -12.68
N LYS A 88 19.92 -18.69 -13.47
CA LYS A 88 20.88 -18.04 -14.39
C LYS A 88 20.23 -17.05 -15.38
N LYS A 89 18.92 -17.25 -15.76
CA LYS A 89 18.20 -16.32 -16.64
C LYS A 89 17.86 -15.03 -15.90
N HIS A 90 17.51 -15.13 -14.62
CA HIS A 90 17.19 -13.97 -13.77
C HIS A 90 18.45 -13.18 -13.36
N PHE A 91 19.50 -13.89 -12.92
CA PHE A 91 20.71 -13.30 -12.32
C PHE A 91 21.93 -13.41 -13.23
N ASN A 92 21.75 -13.17 -14.55
CA ASN A 92 22.87 -12.98 -15.45
C ASN A 92 23.58 -11.62 -15.21
N LYS A 93 24.81 -11.48 -15.70
CA LYS A 93 25.64 -10.27 -15.49
C LYS A 93 24.96 -8.97 -15.88
N LYS A 94 24.15 -8.96 -16.97
CA LYS A 94 23.39 -7.78 -17.42
C LYS A 94 22.32 -7.40 -16.40
N ASN A 95 21.51 -8.36 -15.97
CA ASN A 95 20.43 -8.13 -15.02
C ASN A 95 20.96 -7.70 -13.64
N LEU A 96 22.05 -8.32 -13.16
CA LEU A 96 22.69 -7.94 -11.90
C LEU A 96 23.18 -6.49 -11.91
N LYS A 97 23.73 -5.99 -13.03
CA LYS A 97 24.09 -4.58 -13.17
C LYS A 97 22.84 -3.67 -13.07
N LEU A 98 21.73 -4.03 -13.72
CA LEU A 98 20.47 -3.27 -13.63
C LEU A 98 19.89 -3.29 -12.22
N ILE A 99 19.89 -4.43 -11.56
CA ILE A 99 19.44 -4.61 -10.18
C ILE A 99 20.27 -3.72 -9.24
N SER A 100 21.60 -3.82 -9.30
CA SER A 100 22.50 -3.02 -8.45
C SER A 100 22.31 -1.52 -8.66
N LYS A 101 22.20 -1.07 -9.93
CA LYS A 101 21.91 0.33 -10.25
C LYS A 101 20.57 0.78 -9.63
N SER A 102 19.53 -0.03 -9.75
CA SER A 102 18.20 0.29 -9.23
C SER A 102 18.18 0.38 -7.70
N ILE A 103 18.86 -0.55 -7.02
CA ILE A 103 19.03 -0.50 -5.56
C ILE A 103 19.71 0.82 -5.16
N ASN A 104 20.78 1.20 -5.82
CA ASN A 104 21.49 2.46 -5.54
C ASN A 104 20.60 3.70 -5.77
N GLU A 105 19.80 3.71 -6.83
CA GLU A 105 18.85 4.80 -7.11
C GLU A 105 17.77 4.91 -6.03
N GLU A 106 17.18 3.79 -5.57
CA GLU A 106 16.17 3.79 -4.51
C GLU A 106 16.77 4.15 -3.14
N GLN A 107 18.00 3.71 -2.84
CA GLN A 107 18.75 4.14 -1.64
C GLN A 107 18.88 5.67 -1.60
N LYS A 108 19.34 6.27 -2.69
CA LYS A 108 19.47 7.74 -2.80
C LYS A 108 18.13 8.45 -2.70
N LYS A 109 17.12 7.95 -3.41
CA LYS A 109 15.79 8.57 -3.48
C LYS A 109 15.08 8.62 -2.13
N TYR A 110 15.13 7.52 -1.37
CA TYR A 110 14.39 7.38 -0.11
C TYR A 110 15.27 7.54 1.13
N ASN A 111 16.58 7.73 0.92
CA ASN A 111 17.58 7.79 2.00
C ASN A 111 17.48 6.57 2.93
N ILE A 112 17.56 5.38 2.32
CA ILE A 112 17.55 4.05 2.94
C ILE A 112 18.82 3.32 2.57
N LEU A 113 19.24 2.33 3.36
CA LEU A 113 20.48 1.61 3.16
C LEU A 113 20.24 0.10 3.09
N LEU A 114 20.78 -0.55 2.05
CA LEU A 114 20.84 -2.01 1.99
C LEU A 114 21.82 -2.49 3.06
N SER A 115 21.36 -3.37 3.96
CA SER A 115 22.08 -3.75 5.18
C SER A 115 22.35 -5.24 5.28
N GLY A 116 22.02 -5.99 4.23
CA GLY A 116 22.27 -7.44 4.15
C GLY A 116 21.22 -8.13 3.30
N GLY A 117 21.29 -9.44 3.27
CA GLY A 117 20.36 -10.27 2.51
C GLY A 117 20.89 -11.68 2.33
N ASP A 118 20.20 -12.42 1.47
CA ASP A 118 20.56 -13.78 1.10
C ASP A 118 20.23 -14.05 -0.36
N THR A 119 20.87 -15.05 -0.96
CA THR A 119 20.60 -15.47 -2.34
C THR A 119 20.55 -16.98 -2.46
N SER A 120 19.54 -17.47 -3.20
CA SER A 120 19.42 -18.90 -3.44
C SER A 120 18.90 -19.19 -4.85
N VAL A 121 18.97 -20.47 -5.26
CA VAL A 121 18.53 -20.90 -6.59
C VAL A 121 17.06 -21.31 -6.57
N SER A 122 16.27 -20.84 -7.55
CA SER A 122 14.87 -21.20 -7.73
C SER A 122 14.47 -21.18 -9.20
N LYS A 123 13.37 -21.88 -9.55
CA LYS A 123 12.80 -21.87 -10.89
C LYS A 123 12.22 -20.50 -11.28
N ILE A 124 11.59 -19.81 -10.34
CA ILE A 124 10.99 -18.47 -10.52
C ILE A 124 11.80 -17.44 -9.74
N SER A 125 11.71 -16.18 -10.14
CA SER A 125 12.30 -15.11 -9.33
C SER A 125 11.37 -14.74 -8.17
N SER A 126 11.97 -14.57 -6.97
CA SER A 126 11.29 -14.10 -5.78
C SER A 126 12.21 -13.20 -4.97
N PHE A 127 11.63 -12.20 -4.33
CA PHE A 127 12.35 -11.23 -3.49
C PHE A 127 11.62 -11.07 -2.18
N THR A 128 12.36 -11.24 -1.07
CA THR A 128 11.87 -10.93 0.27
C THR A 128 12.60 -9.71 0.78
N VAL A 129 11.86 -8.69 1.19
CA VAL A 129 12.41 -7.46 1.77
C VAL A 129 12.00 -7.36 3.22
N VAL A 130 12.98 -7.17 4.09
CA VAL A 130 12.75 -6.73 5.46
C VAL A 130 13.08 -5.24 5.53
N SER A 131 12.09 -4.41 5.82
CA SER A 131 12.27 -2.96 5.99
C SER A 131 12.34 -2.61 7.47
N LEU A 132 13.30 -1.75 7.85
CA LEU A 132 13.54 -1.36 9.24
C LEU A 132 13.54 0.16 9.40
N GLY A 133 12.83 0.62 10.42
CA GLY A 133 12.86 1.99 10.89
C GLY A 133 12.97 2.08 12.41
N ILE A 134 13.23 3.28 12.91
CA ILE A 134 13.34 3.55 14.34
C ILE A 134 12.29 4.60 14.72
N SER A 135 11.43 4.25 15.70
CA SER A 135 10.41 5.19 16.21
C SER A 135 10.01 4.88 17.63
N LYS A 136 9.68 5.91 18.40
CA LYS A 136 9.10 5.79 19.75
C LYS A 136 7.61 5.43 19.72
N LYS A 137 6.93 5.69 18.60
CA LYS A 137 5.48 5.54 18.43
C LYS A 137 5.18 5.17 16.98
N ILE A 138 4.07 4.47 16.77
CA ILE A 138 3.51 4.19 15.43
C ILE A 138 2.03 4.54 15.41
N VAL A 139 1.49 4.77 14.22
CA VAL A 139 0.04 4.82 14.01
C VAL A 139 -0.45 3.41 13.69
N ARG A 140 -1.29 2.85 14.56
CA ARG A 140 -1.73 1.45 14.47
C ARG A 140 -3.03 1.32 13.65
N ARG A 141 -3.28 0.14 13.10
CA ARG A 141 -4.64 -0.29 12.74
C ARG A 141 -5.50 -0.40 14.00
N ASN A 142 -6.81 -0.56 13.85
CA ASN A 142 -7.76 -0.79 14.97
C ASN A 142 -7.80 0.32 16.03
N ASN A 143 -7.45 1.54 15.67
CA ASN A 143 -7.57 2.71 16.53
C ASN A 143 -8.45 3.80 15.92
N VAL A 144 -9.30 3.41 14.98
CA VAL A 144 -10.31 4.27 14.35
C VAL A 144 -11.29 4.78 15.41
N LYS A 145 -11.61 6.06 15.39
CA LYS A 145 -12.61 6.65 16.28
C LYS A 145 -13.91 6.90 15.55
N LYS A 146 -15.02 6.91 16.28
CA LYS A 146 -16.32 7.31 15.75
C LYS A 146 -16.24 8.74 15.25
N TYR A 147 -16.87 8.98 14.08
CA TYR A 147 -16.92 10.30 13.43
C TYR A 147 -15.57 10.89 12.98
N ASP A 148 -14.53 10.06 12.88
CA ASP A 148 -13.29 10.46 12.21
C ASP A 148 -13.54 10.75 10.74
N ASP A 149 -12.81 11.69 10.17
CA ASP A 149 -12.69 11.83 8.74
C ASP A 149 -11.74 10.76 8.18
N ILE A 150 -12.04 10.25 6.99
CA ILE A 150 -11.23 9.28 6.27
C ILE A 150 -10.50 10.01 5.15
N TYR A 151 -9.18 9.85 5.10
CA TYR A 151 -8.30 10.51 4.14
C TYR A 151 -7.48 9.50 3.35
N VAL A 152 -7.15 9.86 2.10
CA VAL A 152 -6.14 9.18 1.28
C VAL A 152 -5.14 10.17 0.73
N THR A 153 -3.90 9.72 0.53
CA THR A 153 -2.89 10.48 -0.20
C THR A 153 -2.93 10.19 -1.70
N GLY A 154 -2.33 11.06 -2.51
CA GLY A 154 -2.11 10.82 -3.95
C GLY A 154 -3.37 10.61 -4.78
N ASN A 155 -3.26 9.76 -5.80
CA ASN A 155 -4.34 9.29 -6.66
C ASN A 155 -4.41 7.77 -6.59
N LEU A 156 -5.59 7.19 -6.83
CA LEU A 156 -5.83 5.75 -6.75
C LEU A 156 -6.22 5.18 -8.12
N GLY A 157 -5.92 3.89 -8.34
CA GLY A 157 -6.37 3.08 -9.46
C GLY A 157 -5.48 3.09 -10.70
N ASP A 158 -4.46 3.96 -10.79
CA ASP A 158 -3.54 4.00 -11.92
C ASP A 158 -2.73 2.71 -12.06
N SER A 159 -2.31 2.13 -10.94
CA SER A 159 -1.49 0.93 -10.90
C SER A 159 -2.18 -0.28 -11.49
N PHE A 160 -3.47 -0.44 -11.25
CA PHE A 160 -4.25 -1.55 -11.80
C PHE A 160 -4.39 -1.50 -13.32
N ILE A 161 -4.52 -0.31 -13.92
CA ILE A 161 -4.45 -0.17 -15.39
C ILE A 161 -3.08 -0.63 -15.89
N GLY A 162 -2.00 -0.20 -15.24
CA GLY A 162 -0.64 -0.64 -15.59
C GLY A 162 -0.47 -2.16 -15.56
N LEU A 163 -0.97 -2.82 -14.53
CA LEU A 163 -1.01 -4.27 -14.42
C LEU A 163 -1.86 -4.90 -15.54
N SER A 164 -3.01 -4.33 -15.85
CA SER A 164 -3.93 -4.83 -16.88
C SER A 164 -3.33 -4.75 -18.28
N ILE A 165 -2.57 -3.69 -18.57
CA ILE A 165 -1.79 -3.56 -19.81
C ILE A 165 -0.70 -4.63 -19.89
N LEU A 166 0.08 -4.82 -18.82
CA LEU A 166 1.14 -5.84 -18.76
C LEU A 166 0.58 -7.26 -18.93
N LYS A 167 -0.62 -7.51 -18.42
CA LYS A 167 -1.38 -8.77 -18.62
C LYS A 167 -2.12 -8.84 -19.94
N LYS A 168 -1.97 -7.85 -20.83
CA LYS A 168 -2.65 -7.74 -22.14
C LYS A 168 -4.19 -7.77 -22.06
N LYS A 169 -4.77 -7.36 -20.93
CA LYS A 169 -6.22 -7.26 -20.73
C LYS A 169 -6.80 -5.94 -21.22
N ILE A 170 -5.99 -4.89 -21.25
CA ILE A 170 -6.34 -3.54 -21.72
C ILE A 170 -5.32 -3.13 -22.76
N ASN A 171 -5.80 -2.56 -23.88
CA ASN A 171 -4.97 -1.95 -24.91
C ASN A 171 -5.28 -0.46 -24.98
N ILE A 172 -4.28 0.38 -24.73
CA ILE A 172 -4.38 1.84 -24.77
C ILE A 172 -3.28 2.36 -25.70
N ASN A 173 -3.42 3.60 -26.19
CA ASN A 173 -2.39 4.26 -27.00
C ASN A 173 -1.04 4.33 -26.24
N ASN A 174 0.07 4.11 -26.94
CA ASN A 174 1.44 3.96 -26.41
C ASN A 174 1.86 5.04 -25.37
N LYS A 175 1.46 6.30 -25.56
CA LYS A 175 1.79 7.37 -24.61
C LYS A 175 1.19 7.15 -23.22
N PHE A 176 -0.05 6.67 -23.14
CA PHE A 176 -0.72 6.38 -21.88
C PHE A 176 -0.30 5.04 -21.28
N ASN A 177 0.08 4.05 -22.12
CA ASN A 177 0.64 2.77 -21.68
C ASN A 177 1.83 2.99 -20.75
N ASN A 178 2.82 3.77 -21.18
CA ASN A 178 4.03 4.03 -20.42
C ASN A 178 3.73 4.71 -19.07
N TYR A 179 2.76 5.63 -19.02
CA TYR A 179 2.35 6.27 -17.79
C TYR A 179 1.83 5.25 -16.77
N PHE A 180 0.86 4.42 -17.14
CA PHE A 180 0.24 3.46 -16.24
C PHE A 180 1.17 2.32 -15.83
N ILE A 181 1.98 1.79 -16.78
CA ILE A 181 3.00 0.77 -16.49
C ILE A 181 4.01 1.31 -15.46
N ARG A 182 4.43 2.58 -15.61
CA ARG A 182 5.30 3.22 -14.63
C ARG A 182 4.62 3.37 -13.26
N LYS A 183 3.33 3.68 -13.18
CA LYS A 183 2.59 3.76 -11.90
C LYS A 183 2.55 2.41 -11.20
N TYR A 184 2.38 1.32 -11.95
CA TYR A 184 2.43 -0.04 -11.40
C TYR A 184 3.81 -0.41 -10.82
N PHE A 185 4.90 -0.12 -11.54
CA PHE A 185 6.24 -0.47 -11.06
C PHE A 185 6.85 0.57 -10.12
N LEU A 186 6.46 1.81 -10.25
CA LEU A 186 7.07 2.94 -9.56
C LEU A 186 6.02 3.76 -8.78
N PRO A 187 5.34 3.16 -7.79
CA PRO A 187 4.37 3.91 -6.99
C PRO A 187 5.03 5.14 -6.35
N ASP A 188 4.27 6.24 -6.29
CA ASP A 188 4.72 7.49 -5.69
C ASP A 188 4.44 7.48 -4.19
N LEU A 189 5.41 7.05 -3.39
CA LEU A 189 5.24 6.95 -1.95
C LEU A 189 5.19 8.32 -1.28
N PRO A 190 4.24 8.57 -0.37
CA PRO A 190 4.12 9.83 0.37
C PRO A 190 5.14 9.90 1.54
N ILE A 191 6.44 9.70 1.23
CA ILE A 191 7.51 9.56 2.23
C ILE A 191 7.51 10.70 3.26
N ILE A 192 7.30 11.95 2.83
CA ILE A 192 7.32 13.12 3.72
C ILE A 192 6.24 13.05 4.82
N LEU A 193 5.17 12.28 4.59
CA LEU A 193 4.04 12.18 5.53
C LEU A 193 4.44 11.53 6.85
N HIS A 194 5.47 10.65 6.87
CA HIS A 194 5.91 10.00 8.11
C HIS A 194 6.20 10.99 9.24
N LYS A 195 6.69 12.21 8.93
CA LYS A 195 7.00 13.26 9.91
C LYS A 195 5.77 13.80 10.67
N TYR A 196 4.59 13.64 10.08
CA TYR A 196 3.37 14.29 10.56
C TYR A 196 2.27 13.30 10.95
N LEU A 197 2.33 12.08 10.42
CA LEU A 197 1.23 11.12 10.51
C LEU A 197 0.87 10.78 11.95
N ILE A 198 1.86 10.58 12.84
CA ILE A 198 1.63 10.30 14.27
C ILE A 198 0.84 11.43 14.97
N LYS A 199 0.98 12.67 14.49
CA LYS A 199 0.27 13.83 15.06
C LYS A 199 -1.16 13.95 14.56
N ILE A 200 -1.44 13.53 13.32
CA ILE A 200 -2.72 13.80 12.67
C ILE A 200 -3.64 12.59 12.57
N ALA A 201 -3.09 11.38 12.59
CA ALA A 201 -3.86 10.16 12.36
C ALA A 201 -4.19 9.42 13.65
N ASN A 202 -5.41 8.93 13.75
CA ASN A 202 -5.83 7.99 14.77
C ASN A 202 -5.49 6.54 14.36
N SER A 203 -5.67 6.21 13.09
CA SER A 203 -5.36 4.90 12.51
C SER A 203 -4.88 5.05 11.07
N SER A 204 -4.00 4.17 10.60
CA SER A 204 -3.47 4.23 9.24
C SER A 204 -3.05 2.87 8.70
N ILE A 205 -3.05 2.76 7.37
CA ILE A 205 -2.63 1.62 6.55
C ILE A 205 -2.19 2.16 5.19
N ASP A 206 -1.38 1.45 4.44
CA ASP A 206 -1.22 1.73 3.02
C ASP A 206 -2.30 1.04 2.16
N ILE A 207 -2.41 1.42 0.89
CA ILE A 207 -3.37 0.83 -0.06
C ILE A 207 -2.61 -0.12 -0.98
N SER A 208 -2.49 -1.36 -0.56
CA SER A 208 -1.84 -2.46 -1.28
C SER A 208 -2.83 -3.40 -1.97
N ASP A 209 -3.95 -3.74 -1.32
CA ASP A 209 -4.95 -4.67 -1.83
C ASP A 209 -6.19 -3.98 -2.44
N GLY A 210 -6.29 -2.69 -2.26
CA GLY A 210 -7.37 -1.85 -2.76
C GLY A 210 -8.12 -1.12 -1.66
N LEU A 211 -8.63 0.07 -2.00
CA LEU A 211 -9.19 1.02 -1.04
C LEU A 211 -10.15 0.39 -0.03
N PHE A 212 -11.08 -0.44 -0.48
CA PHE A 212 -12.13 -0.97 0.40
C PHE A 212 -11.66 -2.16 1.22
N ALA A 213 -10.77 -2.99 0.66
CA ALA A 213 -10.15 -4.10 1.39
C ALA A 213 -9.30 -3.52 2.55
N ASP A 214 -8.46 -2.54 2.24
CA ASP A 214 -7.56 -1.95 3.22
C ASP A 214 -8.31 -1.08 4.23
N LEU A 215 -9.42 -0.42 3.84
CA LEU A 215 -10.31 0.25 4.79
C LEU A 215 -10.95 -0.74 5.78
N ASN A 216 -11.37 -1.92 5.31
CA ASN A 216 -11.88 -2.96 6.19
C ASN A 216 -10.81 -3.49 7.14
N LYS A 217 -9.57 -3.70 6.67
CA LYS A 217 -8.42 -4.08 7.50
C LYS A 217 -8.05 -2.99 8.51
N LEU A 218 -8.15 -1.71 8.13
CA LEU A 218 -7.88 -0.56 9.00
C LEU A 218 -8.85 -0.55 10.20
N ILE A 219 -10.15 -0.78 9.94
CA ILE A 219 -11.21 -0.83 10.96
C ILE A 219 -11.18 -2.17 11.70
N ASN A 220 -10.94 -3.26 10.95
CA ASN A 220 -10.88 -4.63 11.41
C ASN A 220 -12.04 -4.99 12.37
N ASN A 221 -11.72 -5.43 13.61
CA ASN A 221 -12.70 -5.92 14.60
C ASN A 221 -13.47 -4.80 15.33
N GLN A 222 -13.21 -3.54 15.02
CA GLN A 222 -13.93 -2.43 15.65
C GLN A 222 -15.40 -2.38 15.15
N LYS A 223 -16.34 -2.21 16.06
CA LYS A 223 -17.76 -2.04 15.75
C LYS A 223 -18.03 -0.62 15.23
N ILE A 224 -17.39 -0.26 14.11
CA ILE A 224 -17.45 1.06 13.46
C ILE A 224 -17.87 0.87 12.00
N GLY A 225 -18.80 1.71 11.54
CA GLY A 225 -19.18 1.82 10.14
C GLY A 225 -18.48 2.98 9.43
N TYR A 226 -18.75 3.15 8.14
CA TYR A 226 -18.23 4.25 7.35
C TYR A 226 -19.17 4.68 6.21
N LEU A 227 -18.99 5.93 5.79
CA LEU A 227 -19.57 6.49 4.58
C LEU A 227 -18.41 6.98 3.70
N ILE A 228 -18.28 6.41 2.51
CA ILE A 228 -17.29 6.82 1.50
C ILE A 228 -18.01 7.53 0.35
N TYR A 229 -17.52 8.71 -0.02
CA TYR A 229 -18.03 9.50 -1.14
C TYR A 229 -17.20 9.18 -2.38
N LEU A 230 -17.73 8.38 -3.30
CA LEU A 230 -17.03 7.89 -4.49
C LEU A 230 -16.48 9.05 -5.34
N ASP A 231 -17.27 10.11 -5.49
CA ASP A 231 -16.91 11.29 -6.29
C ASP A 231 -15.80 12.14 -5.67
N LYS A 232 -15.45 11.88 -4.40
CA LYS A 232 -14.33 12.55 -3.71
C LYS A 232 -13.03 11.76 -3.76
N ILE A 233 -13.05 10.52 -4.26
CA ILE A 233 -11.84 9.71 -4.37
C ILE A 233 -10.95 10.31 -5.45
N PRO A 234 -9.67 10.61 -5.11
CA PRO A 234 -8.79 11.27 -6.05
C PRO A 234 -8.30 10.32 -7.15
N LEU A 235 -8.60 10.66 -8.37
CA LEU A 235 -8.11 9.98 -9.57
C LEU A 235 -7.11 10.87 -10.32
N SER A 236 -6.21 10.27 -11.09
CA SER A 236 -5.35 11.00 -12.01
C SER A 236 -6.15 11.54 -13.22
N LYS A 237 -5.62 12.57 -13.86
CA LYS A 237 -6.20 13.07 -15.13
C LYS A 237 -6.24 11.98 -16.20
N ASN A 238 -5.20 11.14 -16.25
CA ASN A 238 -5.10 10.06 -17.23
C ASN A 238 -6.14 8.98 -16.97
N LEU A 239 -6.36 8.58 -15.71
CA LEU A 239 -7.41 7.63 -15.34
C LEU A 239 -8.80 8.20 -15.64
N ASN A 240 -9.07 9.45 -15.26
CA ASN A 240 -10.34 10.10 -15.57
C ASN A 240 -10.64 10.12 -17.08
N ASN A 241 -9.64 10.44 -17.91
CA ASN A 241 -9.79 10.42 -19.36
C ASN A 241 -10.07 9.00 -19.89
N TYR A 242 -9.36 8.01 -19.35
CA TYR A 242 -9.57 6.60 -19.70
C TYR A 242 -11.01 6.15 -19.38
N LEU A 243 -11.49 6.42 -18.15
CA LEU A 243 -12.82 6.05 -17.69
C LEU A 243 -13.93 6.67 -18.57
N LYS A 244 -13.80 7.97 -18.89
CA LYS A 244 -14.75 8.66 -19.76
C LYS A 244 -14.81 8.06 -21.17
N LYS A 245 -13.63 7.77 -21.76
CA LYS A 245 -13.54 7.24 -23.11
C LYS A 245 -14.09 5.81 -23.23
N ASN A 246 -13.95 5.00 -22.18
CA ASN A 246 -14.32 3.59 -22.21
C ASN A 246 -15.61 3.29 -21.44
N HIS A 247 -16.32 4.31 -20.96
CA HIS A 247 -17.55 4.17 -20.15
C HIS A 247 -17.37 3.26 -18.93
N GLU A 248 -16.18 3.30 -18.33
CA GLU A 248 -15.81 2.46 -17.19
C GLU A 248 -16.09 3.18 -15.86
N GLU A 249 -16.38 2.40 -14.83
CA GLU A 249 -16.58 2.90 -13.47
C GLU A 249 -15.27 2.93 -12.69
N SER A 250 -14.99 4.04 -12.01
CA SER A 250 -13.79 4.21 -11.17
C SER A 250 -13.65 3.13 -10.10
N LEU A 251 -14.78 2.61 -9.62
CA LEU A 251 -14.86 1.59 -8.60
C LEU A 251 -14.08 0.32 -8.95
N ASN A 252 -14.11 -0.09 -10.24
CA ASN A 252 -13.40 -1.25 -10.75
C ASN A 252 -11.87 -1.13 -10.64
N PHE A 253 -11.34 0.08 -10.55
CA PHE A 253 -9.90 0.36 -10.53
C PHE A 253 -9.39 0.63 -9.12
N ILE A 254 -10.08 1.48 -8.36
CA ILE A 254 -9.66 1.86 -7.00
C ILE A 254 -9.76 0.71 -5.98
N SER A 255 -10.49 -0.35 -6.32
CA SER A 255 -10.64 -1.54 -5.47
C SER A 255 -9.59 -2.63 -5.69
N LYS A 256 -8.58 -2.40 -6.56
CA LYS A 256 -7.64 -3.46 -6.99
C LYS A 256 -6.22 -3.36 -6.44
N GLY A 257 -5.89 -2.28 -5.74
CA GLY A 257 -4.61 -2.15 -5.03
C GLY A 257 -3.39 -1.77 -5.87
N ASP A 258 -2.22 -2.07 -5.34
CA ASP A 258 -0.89 -1.69 -5.86
C ASP A 258 -0.64 -0.16 -5.92
N ASP A 259 -1.45 0.65 -5.23
CA ASP A 259 -1.33 2.12 -5.24
C ASP A 259 -0.31 2.63 -4.20
N TYR A 260 -0.13 1.92 -3.09
CA TYR A 260 0.80 2.24 -1.99
C TYR A 260 0.66 3.69 -1.48
N GLN A 261 -0.57 4.20 -1.52
CA GLN A 261 -0.94 5.47 -0.90
C GLN A 261 -1.36 5.23 0.55
N VAL A 262 -1.24 6.25 1.40
CA VAL A 262 -1.63 6.14 2.80
C VAL A 262 -3.13 6.44 2.96
N LEU A 263 -3.86 5.47 3.50
CA LEU A 263 -5.22 5.59 3.99
C LEU A 263 -5.17 5.81 5.50
N PHE A 264 -5.79 6.87 6.01
CA PHE A 264 -5.78 7.14 7.44
C PHE A 264 -7.07 7.80 7.92
N THR A 265 -7.36 7.65 9.21
CA THR A 265 -8.46 8.35 9.87
C THR A 265 -7.93 9.44 10.78
N SER A 266 -8.70 10.50 10.91
CA SER A 266 -8.33 11.67 11.72
C SER A 266 -9.54 12.33 12.34
N SER A 267 -9.37 12.88 13.54
CA SER A 267 -10.39 13.70 14.19
C SER A 267 -10.75 14.92 13.33
N LYS A 268 -12.02 15.26 13.31
CA LYS A 268 -12.55 16.45 12.61
C LYS A 268 -11.81 17.75 12.97
N LYS A 269 -11.31 17.88 14.20
CA LYS A 269 -10.53 19.04 14.67
C LYS A 269 -9.24 19.27 13.87
N ASN A 270 -8.71 18.23 13.24
CA ASN A 270 -7.48 18.32 12.45
C ASN A 270 -7.69 18.78 11.00
N ARG A 271 -8.92 18.98 10.53
CA ARG A 271 -9.23 19.32 9.11
C ARG A 271 -8.42 20.50 8.60
N SER A 272 -8.47 21.63 9.29
CA SER A 272 -7.76 22.85 8.88
C SER A 272 -6.26 22.67 8.90
N TYR A 273 -5.73 21.93 9.88
CA TYR A 273 -4.31 21.60 9.94
C TYR A 273 -3.90 20.70 8.78
N ILE A 274 -4.63 19.62 8.50
CA ILE A 274 -4.35 18.69 7.38
C ILE A 274 -4.39 19.43 6.03
N LYS A 275 -5.36 20.34 5.83
CA LYS A 275 -5.46 21.13 4.59
C LYS A 275 -4.24 22.05 4.40
N ARG A 276 -3.78 22.74 5.47
CA ARG A 276 -2.57 23.56 5.43
C ARG A 276 -1.31 22.73 5.25
N LEU A 277 -1.22 21.59 5.95
CA LEU A 277 -0.11 20.65 5.85
C LEU A 277 0.05 20.14 4.42
N ALA A 278 -1.04 19.65 3.79
CA ALA A 278 -1.04 19.15 2.43
C ALA A 278 -0.42 20.16 1.43
N LYS A 279 -0.80 21.45 1.54
CA LYS A 279 -0.20 22.53 0.74
C LYS A 279 1.28 22.72 1.04
N ARG A 280 1.65 22.80 2.33
CA ARG A 280 3.03 23.06 2.78
C ARG A 280 4.02 22.00 2.33
N ILE A 281 3.62 20.72 2.37
CA ILE A 281 4.51 19.60 1.97
C ILE A 281 4.31 19.16 0.52
N ASN A 282 3.50 19.90 -0.26
CA ASN A 282 3.15 19.58 -1.64
C ASN A 282 2.69 18.11 -1.83
N LEU A 283 1.84 17.63 -0.93
CA LEU A 283 1.29 16.28 -0.97
C LEU A 283 -0.24 16.36 -1.08
N LYS A 284 -0.83 15.71 -2.09
CA LYS A 284 -2.27 15.59 -2.21
C LYS A 284 -2.79 14.71 -1.07
N ILE A 285 -3.63 15.29 -0.19
CA ILE A 285 -4.33 14.60 0.89
C ILE A 285 -5.81 14.92 0.74
N THR A 286 -6.62 13.92 0.46
CA THR A 286 -8.03 14.10 0.14
C THR A 286 -8.91 13.42 1.17
N LYS A 287 -9.87 14.16 1.75
CA LYS A 287 -10.94 13.57 2.54
C LYS A 287 -11.91 12.86 1.62
N ILE A 288 -12.09 11.55 1.82
CA ILE A 288 -12.96 10.71 0.99
C ILE A 288 -14.20 10.21 1.71
N GLY A 289 -14.25 10.36 3.04
CA GLY A 289 -15.38 9.83 3.80
C GLY A 289 -15.35 10.20 5.28
N THR A 290 -16.19 9.52 6.04
CA THR A 290 -16.28 9.61 7.49
C THR A 290 -16.62 8.26 8.10
N THR A 291 -16.15 7.99 9.30
CA THR A 291 -16.58 6.85 10.11
C THR A 291 -17.90 7.15 10.81
N THR A 292 -18.64 6.10 11.16
CA THR A 292 -19.93 6.21 11.86
C THR A 292 -19.96 5.34 13.11
N ASN A 293 -20.93 5.59 14.00
CA ASN A 293 -21.16 4.75 15.18
C ASN A 293 -22.03 3.52 14.88
N ILE A 294 -22.55 3.39 13.65
CA ILE A 294 -23.44 2.29 13.25
C ILE A 294 -22.61 1.23 12.51
N TYR A 295 -22.32 0.12 13.16
CA TYR A 295 -21.45 -0.95 12.64
C TYR A 295 -21.86 -1.50 11.27
N LYS A 296 -23.17 -1.72 11.06
CA LYS A 296 -23.70 -2.22 9.78
C LYS A 296 -23.71 -1.17 8.67
N GLN A 297 -23.43 0.11 8.97
CA GLN A 297 -23.42 1.19 8.00
C GLN A 297 -22.05 1.28 7.31
N ARG A 298 -21.79 0.38 6.35
CA ARG A 298 -20.64 0.42 5.47
C ARG A 298 -21.13 0.75 4.07
N LYS A 299 -21.21 2.05 3.76
CA LYS A 299 -21.85 2.55 2.53
C LYS A 299 -20.87 3.32 1.65
N ILE A 300 -21.00 3.10 0.36
CA ILE A 300 -20.38 3.91 -0.69
C ILE A 300 -21.49 4.77 -1.30
N ILE A 301 -21.30 6.07 -1.34
CA ILE A 301 -22.27 7.06 -1.83
C ILE A 301 -21.73 7.65 -3.13
N SER A 302 -22.54 7.65 -4.16
CA SER A 302 -22.31 8.35 -5.43
C SER A 302 -23.50 9.24 -5.75
N HIS A 303 -23.28 10.35 -6.45
CA HIS A 303 -24.37 11.20 -6.95
C HIS A 303 -25.27 10.48 -7.98
N LYS A 304 -24.78 9.40 -8.61
CA LYS A 304 -25.48 8.70 -9.69
C LYS A 304 -26.35 7.53 -9.24
N SER A 305 -26.13 7.00 -8.07
CA SER A 305 -26.94 5.90 -7.50
C SER A 305 -26.59 5.63 -6.04
N HIS A 306 -27.57 5.18 -5.25
CA HIS A 306 -27.28 4.49 -3.99
C HIS A 306 -26.68 3.13 -4.34
N LEU A 307 -25.33 3.07 -4.40
CA LEU A 307 -24.66 1.80 -4.59
C LEU A 307 -24.97 0.90 -3.39
N LYS A 308 -25.60 -0.24 -3.66
CA LYS A 308 -25.82 -1.32 -2.70
C LYS A 308 -24.48 -1.64 -2.03
N SER A 309 -24.52 -2.17 -0.82
CA SER A 309 -23.37 -2.69 -0.10
C SER A 309 -22.62 -3.73 -0.95
N LEU A 310 -21.71 -3.25 -1.78
CA LEU A 310 -20.88 -4.10 -2.61
C LEU A 310 -19.73 -4.59 -1.70
N ILE A 311 -19.72 -5.89 -1.46
CA ILE A 311 -18.57 -6.57 -0.86
C ILE A 311 -17.47 -6.58 -1.93
N TYR A 312 -16.70 -5.48 -1.99
CA TYR A 312 -15.49 -5.47 -2.81
C TYR A 312 -14.41 -6.22 -2.06
N GLN A 313 -14.21 -7.46 -2.50
CA GLN A 313 -13.03 -8.23 -2.10
C GLN A 313 -11.83 -7.64 -2.87
N GLY A 314 -10.90 -7.04 -2.15
CA GLY A 314 -9.58 -6.70 -2.66
C GLY A 314 -8.78 -7.96 -3.03
N TYR A 315 -7.49 -7.79 -3.30
CA TYR A 315 -6.60 -8.93 -3.49
C TYR A 315 -6.45 -9.70 -2.17
N SER A 316 -6.46 -11.02 -2.23
CA SER A 316 -6.17 -11.91 -1.11
C SER A 316 -5.54 -13.19 -1.65
N HIS A 317 -4.49 -13.66 -0.97
CA HIS A 317 -3.92 -14.96 -1.25
C HIS A 317 -4.89 -16.06 -0.83
N LYS A 318 -5.05 -17.07 -1.68
CA LYS A 318 -5.84 -18.28 -1.39
C LYS A 318 -4.89 -19.47 -1.36
N PHE A 319 -4.97 -20.23 -0.27
CA PHE A 319 -4.21 -21.45 -0.03
C PHE A 319 -5.13 -22.66 -0.05
#